data_54dba659af79ae7ee411f32b909c3e1d
#
_entry.id   54dba659af79ae7ee411f32b909c3e1d
#
_cell.length_a   1.000
_cell.length_b   1.000
_cell.length_c   1.000
_cell.angle_alpha   90.00
_cell.angle_beta   90.00
_cell.angle_gamma   90.00
#
_symmetry.space_group_name_H-M   'P 1'
#
loop_
_entity.id
_entity.type
_entity.pdbx_description
1 polymer ?
#
loop_
_entity_poly.entity_id
_entity_poly.type
_entity_poly.pdbx_seq_one_letter_code
_entity_poly.pdbx_strand_id
1 'polypeptide(L)'
;MVIFFDIDGTLMDEKSQILPQSAADAIAALVEKGHIPVVNTGRPYTHIDPRVRALPFAGWICAGGQQVRLGERWLKNETVPMEWMPEIIEAVRRNNLQVVYEAEGGFYLDGAYSDKHPEIAIQSALIRSIGCYVRDVEEGLDHPVVKFCTFDIPGSNRGAFIEVVKQWFDPIDRRGMAEFLIKGNSKAAGLQLVLDAIGCPLADTMAFGDSGNDLPMLKAVGTAVCMGNGVEEAKQAAHFVTKSVMEDGIDYALRHFGLL
;
A
#
# COMPACT_ATOMS: atom_id res chain seq x y z
N MET A 1 -18.18 -4.61 -13.51
CA MET A 1 -16.71 -4.87 -13.44
C MET A 1 -16.18 -4.29 -12.13
N VAL A 2 -15.27 -5.00 -11.44
CA VAL A 2 -14.54 -4.47 -10.27
C VAL A 2 -13.19 -3.93 -10.75
N ILE A 3 -12.82 -2.72 -10.33
CA ILE A 3 -11.59 -2.05 -10.81
C ILE A 3 -10.76 -1.65 -9.60
N PHE A 4 -9.54 -2.17 -9.53
CA PHE A 4 -8.61 -1.95 -8.43
C PHE A 4 -7.60 -0.87 -8.78
N PHE A 5 -7.33 0.03 -7.85
CA PHE A 5 -6.39 1.13 -8.02
C PHE A 5 -5.35 1.13 -6.90
N ASP A 6 -4.08 1.12 -7.25
CA ASP A 6 -3.05 1.53 -6.31
C ASP A 6 -3.11 3.06 -6.09
N ILE A 7 -2.43 3.57 -5.07
CA ILE A 7 -2.41 5.01 -4.74
C ILE A 7 -1.14 5.66 -5.25
N ASP A 8 0.00 5.28 -4.71
CA ASP A 8 1.28 5.96 -4.92
C ASP A 8 1.87 5.66 -6.29
N GLY A 9 2.01 6.67 -7.13
CA GLY A 9 2.43 6.48 -8.52
C GLY A 9 1.31 6.02 -9.46
N THR A 10 0.09 5.85 -8.95
CA THR A 10 -1.09 5.42 -9.72
C THR A 10 -2.23 6.45 -9.64
N LEU A 11 -2.91 6.58 -8.50
CA LEU A 11 -3.93 7.62 -8.27
C LEU A 11 -3.31 8.99 -7.98
N MET A 12 -2.21 8.98 -7.23
CA MET A 12 -1.47 10.18 -6.83
C MET A 12 -0.04 10.13 -7.35
N ASP A 13 0.48 11.28 -7.76
CA ASP A 13 1.90 11.39 -8.05
C ASP A 13 2.72 11.28 -6.77
N GLU A 14 3.63 10.30 -6.73
CA GLU A 14 4.41 9.98 -5.54
C GLU A 14 5.26 11.14 -5.04
N LYS A 15 5.81 11.95 -5.95
CA LYS A 15 6.73 13.05 -5.60
C LYS A 15 6.00 14.32 -5.19
N SER A 16 5.03 14.76 -5.97
CA SER A 16 4.30 16.01 -5.74
C SER A 16 3.10 15.84 -4.81
N GLN A 17 2.70 14.59 -4.52
CA GLN A 17 1.49 14.25 -3.75
C GLN A 17 0.22 14.90 -4.35
N ILE A 18 0.21 15.10 -5.67
CA ILE A 18 -0.95 15.62 -6.40
C ILE A 18 -1.86 14.45 -6.77
N LEU A 19 -3.14 14.57 -6.44
CA LEU A 19 -4.23 13.76 -6.99
C LEU A 19 -4.80 14.55 -8.19
N PRO A 20 -4.62 14.10 -9.44
CA PRO A 20 -5.19 14.77 -10.60
C PRO A 20 -6.72 14.81 -10.54
N GLN A 21 -7.32 15.94 -10.91
CA GLN A 21 -8.78 16.07 -10.96
C GLN A 21 -9.41 15.07 -11.93
N SER A 22 -8.74 14.79 -13.04
CA SER A 22 -9.17 13.78 -14.03
C SER A 22 -9.30 12.38 -13.41
N ALA A 23 -8.40 11.98 -12.50
CA ALA A 23 -8.49 10.71 -11.80
C ALA A 23 -9.70 10.68 -10.85
N ALA A 24 -9.92 11.77 -10.10
CA ALA A 24 -11.08 11.88 -9.22
C ALA A 24 -12.41 11.83 -9.99
N ASP A 25 -12.50 12.57 -11.10
CA ASP A 25 -13.68 12.59 -11.97
C ASP A 25 -13.93 11.22 -12.61
N ALA A 26 -12.85 10.53 -13.02
CA ALA A 26 -12.92 9.19 -13.58
C ALA A 26 -13.47 8.17 -12.58
N ILE A 27 -13.05 8.21 -11.30
CA ILE A 27 -13.58 7.33 -10.25
C ILE A 27 -15.08 7.59 -10.03
N ALA A 28 -15.51 8.86 -10.00
CA ALA A 28 -16.91 9.21 -9.86
C ALA A 28 -17.75 8.68 -11.05
N ALA A 29 -17.27 8.89 -12.28
CA ALA A 29 -17.95 8.42 -13.50
C ALA A 29 -18.05 6.89 -13.57
N LEU A 30 -17.06 6.14 -13.08
CA LEU A 30 -17.12 4.68 -12.98
C LEU A 30 -18.29 4.23 -12.11
N VAL A 31 -18.51 4.88 -10.95
CA VAL A 31 -19.64 4.55 -10.06
C VAL A 31 -20.97 4.86 -10.73
N GLU A 32 -21.11 6.01 -11.41
CA GLU A 32 -22.31 6.37 -12.16
C GLU A 32 -22.67 5.34 -13.26
N LYS A 33 -21.64 4.72 -13.85
CA LYS A 33 -21.78 3.66 -14.86
C LYS A 33 -21.97 2.25 -14.28
N GLY A 34 -22.05 2.12 -12.94
CA GLY A 34 -22.28 0.84 -12.27
C GLY A 34 -21.06 -0.04 -12.11
N HIS A 35 -19.85 0.53 -12.26
CA HIS A 35 -18.60 -0.14 -11.93
C HIS A 35 -18.29 -0.02 -10.44
N ILE A 36 -17.41 -0.87 -9.93
CA ILE A 36 -17.06 -0.97 -8.50
C ILE A 36 -15.57 -0.62 -8.34
N PRO A 37 -15.21 0.66 -8.13
CA PRO A 37 -13.83 1.03 -7.86
C PRO A 37 -13.43 0.64 -6.44
N VAL A 38 -12.23 0.06 -6.30
CA VAL A 38 -11.64 -0.42 -5.04
C VAL A 38 -10.19 0.04 -4.97
N VAL A 39 -9.78 0.60 -3.84
CA VAL A 39 -8.35 0.89 -3.58
C VAL A 39 -7.61 -0.39 -3.22
N ASN A 40 -6.37 -0.53 -3.69
CA ASN A 40 -5.48 -1.64 -3.31
C ASN A 40 -4.04 -1.14 -3.10
N THR A 41 -3.69 -0.81 -1.86
CA THR A 41 -2.48 -0.07 -1.50
C THR A 41 -1.64 -0.76 -0.42
N GLY A 42 -0.34 -0.45 -0.38
CA GLY A 42 0.55 -0.80 0.74
C GLY A 42 0.33 0.05 2.00
N ARG A 43 -0.37 1.20 1.91
CA ARG A 43 -0.65 2.05 3.06
C ARG A 43 -1.69 1.42 4.00
N PRO A 44 -1.55 1.49 5.34
CA PRO A 44 -2.65 1.27 6.26
C PRO A 44 -3.83 2.19 5.97
N TYR A 45 -5.05 1.76 6.27
CA TYR A 45 -6.27 2.54 5.97
C TYR A 45 -6.24 3.96 6.55
N THR A 46 -5.75 4.12 7.77
CA THR A 46 -5.67 5.43 8.44
C THR A 46 -4.60 6.35 7.86
N HIS A 47 -3.66 5.82 7.06
CA HIS A 47 -2.59 6.57 6.39
C HIS A 47 -2.96 7.02 4.96
N ILE A 48 -4.16 6.72 4.51
CA ILE A 48 -4.63 7.18 3.20
C ILE A 48 -4.99 8.67 3.28
N ASP A 49 -4.50 9.44 2.31
CA ASP A 49 -4.80 10.85 2.18
C ASP A 49 -6.32 11.11 2.22
N PRO A 50 -6.80 12.07 3.03
CA PRO A 50 -8.22 12.40 3.10
C PRO A 50 -8.88 12.70 1.74
N ARG A 51 -8.13 13.27 0.78
CA ARG A 51 -8.63 13.54 -0.58
C ARG A 51 -8.97 12.25 -1.33
N VAL A 52 -8.15 11.19 -1.17
CA VAL A 52 -8.43 9.87 -1.76
C VAL A 52 -9.57 9.19 -1.01
N ARG A 53 -9.61 9.29 0.33
CA ARG A 53 -10.71 8.72 1.12
C ARG A 53 -12.08 9.36 0.83
N ALA A 54 -12.10 10.60 0.34
CA ALA A 54 -13.32 11.31 -0.04
C ALA A 54 -13.89 10.84 -1.40
N LEU A 55 -13.13 10.10 -2.21
CA LEU A 55 -13.61 9.55 -3.47
C LEU A 55 -14.57 8.38 -3.24
N PRO A 56 -15.53 8.14 -4.15
CA PRO A 56 -16.59 7.15 -3.98
C PRO A 56 -16.12 5.70 -4.23
N PHE A 57 -15.05 5.28 -3.54
CA PHE A 57 -14.58 3.90 -3.56
C PHE A 57 -15.53 3.00 -2.78
N ALA A 58 -15.87 1.86 -3.37
CA ALA A 58 -16.72 0.85 -2.73
C ALA A 58 -15.97 0.00 -1.71
N GLY A 59 -14.64 -0.10 -1.83
CA GLY A 59 -13.83 -0.92 -0.95
C GLY A 59 -12.37 -0.47 -0.87
N TRP A 60 -11.66 -1.02 0.11
CA TRP A 60 -10.30 -0.67 0.49
C TRP A 60 -9.51 -1.92 0.84
N ILE A 61 -8.46 -2.19 0.10
CA ILE A 61 -7.44 -3.20 0.41
C ILE A 61 -6.20 -2.40 0.79
N CYS A 62 -5.83 -2.47 2.06
CA CYS A 62 -4.80 -1.64 2.66
C CYS A 62 -3.73 -2.52 3.30
N ALA A 63 -2.56 -1.93 3.61
CA ALA A 63 -1.42 -2.62 4.20
C ALA A 63 -1.11 -3.95 3.48
N GLY A 64 -1.09 -3.92 2.14
CA GLY A 64 -0.83 -5.10 1.32
C GLY A 64 -1.79 -6.27 1.55
N GLY A 65 -3.06 -6.02 1.91
CA GLY A 65 -4.07 -7.04 2.14
C GLY A 65 -4.27 -7.46 3.60
N GLN A 66 -3.56 -6.86 4.55
CA GLN A 66 -3.81 -7.09 5.98
C GLN A 66 -5.10 -6.44 6.45
N GLN A 67 -5.48 -5.33 5.82
CA GLN A 67 -6.72 -4.61 6.08
C GLN A 67 -7.58 -4.61 4.82
N VAL A 68 -8.77 -5.22 4.87
CA VAL A 68 -9.70 -5.29 3.74
C VAL A 68 -11.08 -4.86 4.21
N ARG A 69 -11.62 -3.80 3.59
CA ARG A 69 -12.92 -3.22 3.92
C ARG A 69 -13.78 -3.09 2.66
N LEU A 70 -15.05 -3.44 2.76
CA LEU A 70 -16.06 -3.26 1.72
C LEU A 70 -17.24 -2.47 2.29
N GLY A 71 -17.48 -1.28 1.75
CA GLY A 71 -18.36 -0.31 2.39
C GLY A 71 -17.91 -0.02 3.83
N GLU A 72 -18.80 -0.17 4.80
CA GLU A 72 -18.50 0.01 6.23
C GLU A 72 -18.02 -1.27 6.94
N ARG A 73 -18.04 -2.41 6.25
CA ARG A 73 -17.70 -3.71 6.84
C ARG A 73 -16.25 -4.07 6.62
N TRP A 74 -15.51 -4.36 7.70
CA TRP A 74 -14.23 -5.03 7.63
C TRP A 74 -14.41 -6.51 7.28
N LEU A 75 -13.81 -6.94 6.17
CA LEU A 75 -13.68 -8.37 5.81
C LEU A 75 -12.46 -8.97 6.50
N LYS A 76 -11.41 -8.15 6.69
CA LYS A 76 -10.18 -8.48 7.39
C LYS A 76 -9.61 -7.21 8.02
N ASN A 77 -9.13 -7.28 9.26
CA ASN A 77 -8.35 -6.22 9.91
C ASN A 77 -7.29 -6.88 10.79
N GLU A 78 -6.15 -7.20 10.21
CA GLU A 78 -5.06 -7.92 10.86
C GLU A 78 -3.96 -6.94 11.25
N THR A 79 -3.50 -7.05 12.49
CA THR A 79 -2.42 -6.24 13.06
C THR A 79 -1.35 -7.14 13.65
N VAL A 80 -0.14 -6.62 13.81
CA VAL A 80 0.97 -7.36 14.42
C VAL A 80 0.61 -7.67 15.87
N PRO A 81 0.61 -8.95 16.29
CA PRO A 81 0.39 -9.31 17.68
C PRO A 81 1.38 -8.59 18.61
N MET A 82 0.85 -7.97 19.66
CA MET A 82 1.67 -7.17 20.58
C MET A 82 2.75 -7.99 21.30
N GLU A 83 2.52 -9.28 21.48
CA GLU A 83 3.52 -10.21 22.03
C GLU A 83 4.75 -10.43 21.14
N TRP A 84 4.67 -10.13 19.84
CA TRP A 84 5.82 -10.20 18.92
C TRP A 84 6.68 -8.93 18.94
N MET A 85 6.10 -7.79 19.33
CA MET A 85 6.76 -6.49 19.26
C MET A 85 8.08 -6.40 20.04
N PRO A 86 8.20 -6.92 21.26
CA PRO A 86 9.48 -6.88 21.98
C PRO A 86 10.62 -7.57 21.23
N GLU A 87 10.38 -8.74 20.63
CA GLU A 87 11.40 -9.46 19.85
C GLU A 87 11.73 -8.74 18.55
N ILE A 88 10.73 -8.14 17.87
CA ILE A 88 10.94 -7.36 16.64
C ILE A 88 11.80 -6.14 16.94
N ILE A 89 11.48 -5.36 17.98
CA ILE A 89 12.21 -4.15 18.38
C ILE A 89 13.66 -4.51 18.73
N GLU A 90 13.87 -5.54 19.54
CA GLU A 90 15.21 -6.00 19.90
C GLU A 90 16.01 -6.46 18.66
N ALA A 91 15.37 -7.19 17.75
CA ALA A 91 16.00 -7.65 16.52
C ALA A 91 16.39 -6.48 15.60
N VAL A 92 15.56 -5.44 15.46
CA VAL A 92 15.86 -4.20 14.72
C VAL A 92 17.12 -3.55 15.30
N ARG A 93 17.15 -3.33 16.61
CA ARG A 93 18.26 -2.69 17.36
C ARG A 93 19.56 -3.48 17.21
N ARG A 94 19.50 -4.80 17.43
CA ARG A 94 20.67 -5.69 17.33
C ARG A 94 21.28 -5.75 15.94
N ASN A 95 20.46 -5.58 14.89
CA ASN A 95 20.91 -5.64 13.50
C ASN A 95 21.15 -4.26 12.88
N ASN A 96 21.14 -3.19 13.70
CA ASN A 96 21.43 -1.80 13.27
C ASN A 96 20.57 -1.38 12.06
N LEU A 97 19.29 -1.74 12.05
CA LEU A 97 18.34 -1.30 11.04
C LEU A 97 17.65 -0.01 11.48
N GLN A 98 17.32 0.85 10.54
CA GLN A 98 16.37 1.93 10.79
C GLN A 98 14.94 1.41 10.54
N VAL A 99 13.95 1.90 11.28
CA VAL A 99 12.59 1.34 11.27
C VAL A 99 11.51 2.40 11.38
N VAL A 100 10.38 2.12 10.73
CA VAL A 100 9.10 2.79 10.94
C VAL A 100 8.07 1.70 11.23
N TYR A 101 7.43 1.74 12.39
CA TYR A 101 6.28 0.90 12.71
C TYR A 101 5.01 1.67 12.33
N GLU A 102 4.32 1.18 11.31
CA GLU A 102 3.09 1.78 10.80
C GLU A 102 1.90 1.25 11.61
N ALA A 103 1.33 2.11 12.43
CA ALA A 103 0.25 1.77 13.35
C ALA A 103 -1.08 2.45 12.94
N GLU A 104 -2.17 2.06 13.56
CA GLU A 104 -3.44 2.75 13.37
C GLU A 104 -3.33 4.21 13.82
N GLY A 105 -3.55 5.13 12.89
CA GLY A 105 -3.53 6.58 13.13
C GLY A 105 -2.15 7.23 13.10
N GLY A 106 -1.05 6.50 12.88
CA GLY A 106 0.27 7.11 12.80
C GLY A 106 1.46 6.15 12.78
N PHE A 107 2.61 6.70 13.10
CA PHE A 107 3.89 5.97 13.17
C PHE A 107 4.40 5.90 14.59
N TYR A 108 5.06 4.76 14.92
CA TYR A 108 6.04 4.71 15.99
C TYR A 108 7.44 4.62 15.40
N LEU A 109 8.33 5.43 15.94
CA LEU A 109 9.76 5.45 15.65
C LEU A 109 10.52 4.86 16.82
N ASP A 110 11.77 4.46 16.62
CA ASP A 110 12.61 3.85 17.65
C ASP A 110 13.88 4.68 17.85
N GLY A 111 13.76 5.88 18.44
CA GLY A 111 14.87 6.76 18.79
C GLY A 111 15.98 6.80 17.74
N ALA A 112 17.20 6.43 18.12
CA ALA A 112 18.37 6.38 17.23
C ALA A 112 18.25 5.39 16.06
N TYR A 113 17.26 4.48 16.08
CA TYR A 113 16.98 3.52 15.01
C TYR A 113 15.93 4.04 14.02
N SER A 114 15.60 5.34 14.07
CA SER A 114 14.69 6.00 13.14
C SER A 114 15.13 7.41 12.75
N ASP A 115 16.35 7.81 13.11
CA ASP A 115 16.84 9.18 12.94
C ASP A 115 17.88 9.37 11.81
N LYS A 116 18.45 8.27 11.29
CA LYS A 116 19.59 8.32 10.37
C LYS A 116 19.20 8.19 8.88
N HIS A 117 18.05 7.60 8.58
CA HIS A 117 17.64 7.41 7.19
C HIS A 117 16.72 8.57 6.73
N PRO A 118 17.08 9.31 5.64
CA PRO A 118 16.33 10.48 5.21
C PRO A 118 14.88 10.18 4.82
N GLU A 119 14.61 8.98 4.33
CA GLU A 119 13.27 8.54 3.93
C GLU A 119 12.30 8.55 5.12
N ILE A 120 12.77 8.20 6.32
CA ILE A 120 11.93 8.21 7.54
C ILE A 120 11.46 9.64 7.86
N ALA A 121 12.31 10.63 7.69
CA ALA A 121 11.95 12.02 7.90
C ALA A 121 10.89 12.50 6.89
N ILE A 122 11.05 12.11 5.62
CA ILE A 122 10.09 12.41 4.55
C ILE A 122 8.74 11.77 4.84
N GLN A 123 8.72 10.47 5.13
CA GLN A 123 7.49 9.73 5.46
C GLN A 123 6.82 10.28 6.73
N SER A 124 7.61 10.63 7.76
CA SER A 124 7.09 11.23 8.99
C SER A 124 6.44 12.60 8.75
N ALA A 125 7.04 13.42 7.88
CA ALA A 125 6.44 14.71 7.51
C ALA A 125 5.14 14.51 6.73
N LEU A 126 5.12 13.57 5.80
CA LEU A 126 3.93 13.24 5.00
C LEU A 126 2.79 12.75 5.90
N ILE A 127 3.06 11.82 6.82
CA ILE A 127 2.04 11.25 7.69
C ILE A 127 1.45 12.32 8.66
N ARG A 128 2.29 13.23 9.17
CA ARG A 128 1.82 14.38 9.95
C ARG A 128 0.94 15.33 9.15
N SER A 129 1.24 15.53 7.86
CA SER A 129 0.48 16.46 7.00
C SER A 129 -0.97 16.03 6.79
N ILE A 130 -1.27 14.73 6.95
CA ILE A 130 -2.62 14.18 6.88
C ILE A 130 -3.29 14.00 8.24
N GLY A 131 -2.68 14.55 9.32
CA GLY A 131 -3.26 14.55 10.66
C GLY A 131 -2.93 13.32 11.51
N CYS A 132 -2.00 12.47 11.09
CA CYS A 132 -1.56 11.30 11.85
C CYS A 132 -0.44 11.66 12.84
N TYR A 133 -0.31 10.87 13.91
CA TYR A 133 0.75 11.06 14.90
C TYR A 133 2.08 10.43 14.43
N VAL A 134 3.18 10.91 15.05
CA VAL A 134 4.50 10.27 15.01
C VAL A 134 5.03 10.31 16.44
N ARG A 135 5.19 9.15 17.06
CA ARG A 135 5.61 8.95 18.47
C ARG A 135 6.82 8.04 18.55
N ASP A 136 7.45 7.99 19.70
CA ASP A 136 8.51 7.03 19.99
C ASP A 136 7.92 5.75 20.61
N VAL A 137 8.52 4.58 20.31
CA VAL A 137 8.11 3.30 20.92
C VAL A 137 8.30 3.29 22.44
N GLU A 138 9.23 4.09 22.97
CA GLU A 138 9.46 4.23 24.42
C GLU A 138 8.31 4.97 25.14
N GLU A 139 7.46 5.67 24.41
CA GLU A 139 6.23 6.28 24.95
C GLU A 139 5.11 5.25 25.18
N GLY A 140 5.30 4.03 24.66
CA GLY A 140 4.33 2.93 24.71
C GLY A 140 3.58 2.74 23.39
N LEU A 141 3.29 1.50 23.04
CA LEU A 141 2.54 1.11 21.85
C LEU A 141 1.04 1.00 22.21
N ASP A 142 0.37 2.13 22.33
CA ASP A 142 -1.05 2.22 22.69
C ASP A 142 -2.02 2.04 21.50
N HIS A 143 -1.47 2.02 20.26
CA HIS A 143 -2.22 1.71 19.04
C HIS A 143 -1.65 0.47 18.34
N PRO A 144 -2.50 -0.37 17.74
CA PRO A 144 -2.06 -1.57 17.02
C PRO A 144 -1.10 -1.24 15.88
N VAL A 145 0.05 -1.90 15.84
CA VAL A 145 0.97 -1.86 14.70
C VAL A 145 0.38 -2.73 13.59
N VAL A 146 0.19 -2.16 12.42
CA VAL A 146 -0.37 -2.86 11.25
C VAL A 146 0.75 -3.59 10.53
N LYS A 147 1.84 -2.90 10.22
CA LYS A 147 3.04 -3.41 9.54
C LYS A 147 4.24 -2.56 9.91
N PHE A 148 5.42 -2.92 9.40
CA PHE A 148 6.59 -2.06 9.55
C PHE A 148 7.51 -2.13 8.33
N CYS A 149 8.33 -1.10 8.18
CA CYS A 149 9.36 -0.99 7.16
C CYS A 149 10.73 -0.81 7.82
N THR A 150 11.75 -1.50 7.30
CA THR A 150 13.14 -1.29 7.71
C THR A 150 13.95 -0.67 6.59
N PHE A 151 14.93 0.14 6.96
CA PHE A 151 15.82 0.83 6.03
C PHE A 151 17.27 0.51 6.38
N ASP A 152 18.07 0.27 5.36
CA ASP A 152 19.49 -0.05 5.53
C ASP A 152 20.33 1.21 5.71
N ILE A 153 21.24 1.15 6.67
CA ILE A 153 22.33 2.11 6.85
C ILE A 153 23.66 1.35 6.84
N PRO A 154 24.81 2.04 6.74
CA PRO A 154 26.10 1.38 6.88
C PRO A 154 26.21 0.56 8.17
N GLY A 155 26.50 -0.74 8.03
CA GLY A 155 26.57 -1.68 9.16
C GLY A 155 25.28 -2.40 9.49
N SER A 156 24.19 -2.20 8.76
CA SER A 156 22.97 -2.98 8.89
C SER A 156 23.17 -4.44 8.48
N ASN A 157 22.50 -5.36 9.21
CA ASN A 157 22.47 -6.78 8.88
C ASN A 157 21.01 -7.24 8.68
N ARG A 158 20.40 -6.80 7.57
CA ARG A 158 19.02 -7.16 7.22
C ARG A 158 18.81 -8.67 7.10
N GLY A 159 19.79 -9.40 6.59
CA GLY A 159 19.70 -10.85 6.47
C GLY A 159 19.50 -11.53 7.82
N ALA A 160 20.29 -11.18 8.84
CA ALA A 160 20.11 -11.73 10.18
C ALA A 160 18.78 -11.30 10.83
N PHE A 161 18.31 -10.09 10.56
CA PHE A 161 16.98 -9.64 11.01
C PHE A 161 15.87 -10.48 10.38
N ILE A 162 15.92 -10.69 9.06
CA ILE A 162 14.90 -11.51 8.34
C ILE A 162 14.85 -12.92 8.94
N GLU A 163 15.99 -13.54 9.27
CA GLU A 163 16.00 -14.87 9.89
C GLU A 163 15.21 -14.93 11.21
N VAL A 164 15.16 -13.85 11.97
CA VAL A 164 14.36 -13.77 13.20
C VAL A 164 12.87 -13.65 12.89
N VAL A 165 12.49 -12.73 11.99
CA VAL A 165 11.09 -12.38 11.77
C VAL A 165 10.39 -13.22 10.70
N LYS A 166 11.12 -13.99 9.90
CA LYS A 166 10.58 -14.84 8.82
C LYS A 166 9.57 -15.88 9.28
N GLN A 167 9.50 -16.18 10.57
CA GLN A 167 8.48 -17.07 11.10
C GLN A 167 7.07 -16.43 11.04
N TRP A 168 6.99 -15.11 11.09
CA TRP A 168 5.73 -14.33 11.14
C TRP A 168 5.45 -13.52 9.90
N PHE A 169 6.52 -13.07 9.18
CA PHE A 169 6.40 -12.09 8.10
C PHE A 169 6.94 -12.62 6.78
N ASP A 170 6.34 -12.14 5.70
CA ASP A 170 6.88 -12.21 4.36
C ASP A 170 7.46 -10.84 3.99
N PRO A 171 8.80 -10.72 3.81
CA PRO A 171 9.41 -9.46 3.44
C PRO A 171 9.14 -9.14 1.96
N ILE A 172 8.80 -7.88 1.68
CA ILE A 172 8.82 -7.30 0.34
C ILE A 172 10.11 -6.49 0.24
N ASP A 173 11.13 -7.09 -0.38
CA ASP A 173 12.43 -6.45 -0.51
C ASP A 173 12.41 -5.37 -1.59
N ARG A 174 12.90 -4.20 -1.23
CA ARG A 174 13.15 -3.08 -2.12
C ARG A 174 14.59 -2.63 -1.93
N ARG A 175 15.18 -1.99 -2.92
CA ARG A 175 16.57 -1.54 -2.84
C ARG A 175 16.79 -0.59 -1.64
N GLY A 176 17.49 -1.08 -0.62
CA GLY A 176 17.81 -0.32 0.61
C GLY A 176 16.69 -0.24 1.65
N MET A 177 15.55 -0.90 1.40
CA MET A 177 14.39 -0.94 2.28
C MET A 177 13.71 -2.30 2.19
N ALA A 178 13.06 -2.75 3.25
CA ALA A 178 12.14 -3.89 3.21
C ALA A 178 10.85 -3.58 3.98
N GLU A 179 9.73 -3.96 3.41
CA GLU A 179 8.39 -3.90 4.02
C GLU A 179 8.02 -5.29 4.53
N PHE A 180 7.45 -5.37 5.73
CA PHE A 180 7.12 -6.63 6.39
C PHE A 180 5.61 -6.75 6.59
N LEU A 181 5.02 -7.68 5.84
CA LEU A 181 3.62 -8.05 5.97
C LEU A 181 3.50 -9.38 6.71
N ILE A 182 2.48 -9.53 7.55
CA ILE A 182 2.17 -10.81 8.19
C ILE A 182 1.95 -11.86 7.09
N LYS A 183 2.48 -13.06 7.28
CA LYS A 183 2.45 -14.13 6.29
C LYS A 183 1.08 -14.38 5.69
N GLY A 184 1.07 -14.67 4.38
CA GLY A 184 -0.14 -14.93 3.63
C GLY A 184 -0.89 -13.69 3.17
N ASN A 185 -0.36 -12.49 3.45
CA ASN A 185 -0.92 -11.24 2.96
C ASN A 185 -0.24 -10.79 1.66
N SER A 186 -1.04 -10.27 0.76
CA SER A 186 -0.60 -9.60 -0.46
C SER A 186 -1.75 -8.80 -1.06
N LYS A 187 -1.43 -7.86 -1.95
CA LYS A 187 -2.45 -7.14 -2.74
C LYS A 187 -3.40 -8.12 -3.47
N ALA A 188 -2.90 -9.27 -3.95
CA ALA A 188 -3.72 -10.30 -4.61
C ALA A 188 -4.62 -11.05 -3.62
N ALA A 189 -4.12 -11.38 -2.42
CA ALA A 189 -4.95 -12.04 -1.40
C ALA A 189 -6.10 -11.14 -0.93
N GLY A 190 -5.83 -9.85 -0.72
CA GLY A 190 -6.87 -8.86 -0.38
C GLY A 190 -7.90 -8.68 -1.50
N LEU A 191 -7.46 -8.66 -2.76
CA LEU A 191 -8.32 -8.60 -3.94
C LEU A 191 -9.26 -9.82 -3.97
N GLN A 192 -8.77 -11.03 -3.73
CA GLN A 192 -9.59 -12.24 -3.72
C GLN A 192 -10.70 -12.16 -2.66
N LEU A 193 -10.39 -11.66 -1.44
CA LEU A 193 -11.40 -11.48 -0.40
C LEU A 193 -12.53 -10.53 -0.83
N VAL A 194 -12.21 -9.45 -1.55
CA VAL A 194 -13.22 -8.53 -2.08
C VAL A 194 -14.06 -9.22 -3.15
N LEU A 195 -13.44 -9.94 -4.08
CA LEU A 195 -14.15 -10.64 -5.15
C LEU A 195 -15.09 -11.72 -4.61
N ASP A 196 -14.64 -12.50 -3.63
CA ASP A 196 -15.46 -13.53 -2.97
C ASP A 196 -16.68 -12.89 -2.28
N ALA A 197 -16.50 -11.74 -1.63
CA ALA A 197 -17.58 -11.03 -0.94
C ALA A 197 -18.62 -10.43 -1.90
N ILE A 198 -18.20 -10.04 -3.13
CA ILE A 198 -19.07 -9.45 -4.15
C ILE A 198 -19.67 -10.53 -5.08
N GLY A 199 -19.00 -11.69 -5.19
CA GLY A 199 -19.35 -12.73 -6.15
C GLY A 199 -18.91 -12.40 -7.58
N CYS A 200 -17.79 -11.69 -7.75
CA CYS A 200 -17.28 -11.26 -9.05
C CYS A 200 -16.15 -12.20 -9.52
N PRO A 201 -16.20 -12.75 -10.74
CA PRO A 201 -15.12 -13.56 -11.28
C PRO A 201 -13.91 -12.69 -11.65
N LEU A 202 -12.71 -13.25 -11.55
CA LEU A 202 -11.45 -12.58 -11.92
C LEU A 202 -11.45 -12.04 -13.35
N ALA A 203 -12.11 -12.72 -14.28
CA ALA A 203 -12.21 -12.27 -15.68
C ALA A 203 -12.90 -10.89 -15.83
N ASP A 204 -13.78 -10.54 -14.89
CA ASP A 204 -14.52 -9.26 -14.88
C ASP A 204 -13.84 -8.20 -14.01
N THR A 205 -12.51 -8.25 -13.91
CA THR A 205 -11.74 -7.32 -13.12
C THR A 205 -10.70 -6.56 -13.94
N MET A 206 -10.38 -5.35 -13.47
CA MET A 206 -9.27 -4.55 -13.98
C MET A 206 -8.42 -4.04 -12.80
N ALA A 207 -7.13 -3.83 -13.00
CA ALA A 207 -6.28 -3.21 -12.00
C ALA A 207 -5.32 -2.21 -12.61
N PHE A 208 -5.08 -1.12 -11.88
CA PHE A 208 -4.09 -0.09 -12.16
C PHE A 208 -2.99 -0.13 -11.10
N GLY A 209 -1.73 -0.13 -11.55
CA GLY A 209 -0.55 -0.12 -10.68
C GLY A 209 0.67 0.41 -11.42
N ASP A 210 1.79 0.59 -10.71
CA ASP A 210 3.01 1.15 -11.28
C ASP A 210 4.29 0.48 -10.78
N SER A 211 4.25 -0.24 -9.66
CA SER A 211 5.47 -0.68 -8.97
C SER A 211 5.51 -2.19 -8.68
N GLY A 212 6.65 -2.67 -8.15
CA GLY A 212 6.87 -4.09 -7.91
C GLY A 212 5.89 -4.75 -6.93
N ASN A 213 5.33 -3.98 -5.96
CA ASN A 213 4.32 -4.51 -5.04
C ASN A 213 2.93 -4.68 -5.69
N ASP A 214 2.72 -4.14 -6.91
CA ASP A 214 1.51 -4.34 -7.70
C ASP A 214 1.54 -5.63 -8.52
N LEU A 215 2.71 -6.20 -8.74
CA LEU A 215 2.86 -7.40 -9.57
C LEU A 215 1.91 -8.55 -9.19
N PRO A 216 1.69 -8.86 -7.89
CA PRO A 216 0.72 -9.88 -7.52
C PRO A 216 -0.71 -9.53 -7.96
N MET A 217 -1.12 -8.26 -7.84
CA MET A 217 -2.43 -7.78 -8.28
C MET A 217 -2.54 -7.78 -9.82
N LEU A 218 -1.56 -7.19 -10.52
CA LEU A 218 -1.56 -7.08 -11.98
C LEU A 218 -1.60 -8.45 -12.66
N LYS A 219 -0.92 -9.45 -12.10
CA LYS A 219 -0.92 -10.83 -12.62
C LYS A 219 -2.22 -11.60 -12.34
N ALA A 220 -3.01 -11.17 -11.36
CA ALA A 220 -4.21 -11.87 -10.95
C ALA A 220 -5.46 -11.44 -11.73
N VAL A 221 -5.57 -10.18 -12.15
CA VAL A 221 -6.79 -9.61 -12.74
C VAL A 221 -6.99 -9.98 -14.21
N GLY A 222 -8.25 -9.85 -14.67
CA GLY A 222 -8.60 -10.06 -16.09
C GLY A 222 -7.98 -9.02 -17.03
N THR A 223 -7.86 -7.77 -16.59
CA THR A 223 -7.20 -6.70 -17.34
C THR A 223 -6.24 -5.93 -16.46
N ALA A 224 -4.95 -6.01 -16.75
CA ALA A 224 -3.91 -5.29 -16.03
C ALA A 224 -3.48 -4.04 -16.80
N VAL A 225 -3.44 -2.89 -16.13
CA VAL A 225 -3.00 -1.61 -16.66
C VAL A 225 -1.82 -1.11 -15.82
N CYS A 226 -0.69 -0.83 -16.46
CA CYS A 226 0.44 -0.18 -15.81
C CYS A 226 0.48 1.30 -16.17
N MET A 227 0.75 2.16 -15.17
CA MET A 227 0.95 3.59 -15.41
C MET A 227 2.22 3.86 -16.23
N GLY A 228 2.23 4.96 -17.01
CA GLY A 228 3.37 5.34 -17.84
C GLY A 228 4.65 5.62 -17.04
N ASN A 229 4.51 6.10 -15.81
CA ASN A 229 5.61 6.28 -14.84
C ASN A 229 6.06 4.97 -14.15
N GLY A 230 5.37 3.85 -14.41
CA GLY A 230 5.63 2.59 -13.71
C GLY A 230 7.01 1.99 -14.03
N VAL A 231 7.45 1.10 -13.15
CA VAL A 231 8.70 0.34 -13.34
C VAL A 231 8.57 -0.68 -14.47
N GLU A 232 9.70 -1.05 -15.06
CA GLU A 232 9.71 -1.91 -16.24
C GLU A 232 9.05 -3.28 -16.00
N GLU A 233 9.25 -3.85 -14.82
CA GLU A 233 8.66 -5.13 -14.43
C GLU A 233 7.12 -5.06 -14.36
N ALA A 234 6.57 -3.92 -13.91
CA ALA A 234 5.12 -3.70 -13.88
C ALA A 234 4.56 -3.50 -15.31
N LYS A 235 5.27 -2.77 -16.16
CA LYS A 235 4.91 -2.60 -17.58
C LYS A 235 4.88 -3.93 -18.33
N GLN A 236 5.86 -4.80 -18.10
CA GLN A 236 5.92 -6.13 -18.72
C GLN A 236 4.81 -7.07 -18.23
N ALA A 237 4.32 -6.89 -17.00
CA ALA A 237 3.24 -7.69 -16.44
C ALA A 237 1.84 -7.20 -16.85
N ALA A 238 1.72 -6.00 -17.42
CA ALA A 238 0.45 -5.39 -17.80
C ALA A 238 0.01 -5.76 -19.23
N HIS A 239 -1.31 -5.80 -19.44
CA HIS A 239 -1.90 -5.93 -20.77
C HIS A 239 -1.88 -4.59 -21.55
N PHE A 240 -1.84 -3.47 -20.83
CA PHE A 240 -1.81 -2.13 -21.39
C PHE A 240 -0.96 -1.20 -20.55
N VAL A 241 -0.10 -0.41 -21.17
CA VAL A 241 0.65 0.67 -20.51
C VAL A 241 -0.02 1.98 -20.89
N THR A 242 -0.55 2.67 -19.89
CA THR A 242 -1.22 3.96 -20.06
C THR A 242 -0.23 5.12 -19.94
N LYS A 243 -0.74 6.35 -19.87
CA LYS A 243 0.06 7.56 -19.60
C LYS A 243 0.48 7.63 -18.13
N SER A 244 1.37 8.57 -17.80
CA SER A 244 1.75 8.82 -16.40
C SER A 244 0.59 9.44 -15.61
N VAL A 245 0.74 9.47 -14.27
CA VAL A 245 -0.24 10.08 -13.36
C VAL A 245 -0.57 11.50 -13.78
N MET A 246 0.45 12.32 -14.03
CA MET A 246 0.31 13.74 -14.38
C MET A 246 -0.08 14.01 -15.83
N GLU A 247 -0.27 12.95 -16.62
CA GLU A 247 -0.75 12.99 -18.01
C GLU A 247 -2.14 12.35 -18.17
N ASP A 248 -2.93 12.35 -17.07
CA ASP A 248 -4.29 11.80 -17.02
C ASP A 248 -4.38 10.30 -17.36
N GLY A 249 -3.38 9.52 -16.92
CA GLY A 249 -3.24 8.11 -17.32
C GLY A 249 -4.42 7.22 -16.97
N ILE A 250 -5.10 7.46 -15.84
CA ILE A 250 -6.30 6.69 -15.45
C ILE A 250 -7.47 7.00 -16.40
N ASP A 251 -7.81 8.28 -16.60
CA ASP A 251 -8.89 8.69 -17.50
C ASP A 251 -8.63 8.18 -18.92
N TYR A 252 -7.40 8.33 -19.41
CA TYR A 252 -7.00 7.84 -20.72
C TYR A 252 -7.23 6.34 -20.89
N ALA A 253 -6.81 5.52 -19.95
CA ALA A 253 -6.98 4.07 -20.02
C ALA A 253 -8.46 3.67 -19.93
N LEU A 254 -9.23 4.26 -19.02
CA LEU A 254 -10.65 3.94 -18.87
C LEU A 254 -11.44 4.28 -20.15
N ARG A 255 -11.13 5.38 -20.83
CA ARG A 255 -11.71 5.70 -22.17
C ARG A 255 -11.25 4.72 -23.24
N HIS A 256 -9.97 4.33 -23.24
CA HIS A 256 -9.44 3.34 -24.18
C HIS A 256 -10.22 2.01 -24.11
N PHE A 257 -10.61 1.58 -22.90
CA PHE A 257 -11.39 0.36 -22.69
C PHE A 257 -12.92 0.58 -22.78
N GLY A 258 -13.38 1.79 -23.10
CA GLY A 258 -14.81 2.10 -23.24
C GLY A 258 -15.59 2.08 -21.92
N LEU A 259 -14.92 2.31 -20.79
CA LEU A 259 -15.52 2.34 -19.45
C LEU A 259 -16.00 3.76 -19.08
N LEU A 260 -15.49 4.80 -19.77
CA LEU A 260 -15.92 6.20 -19.62
C LEU A 260 -16.46 6.75 -20.93
#